data_e115221e90ee3ed47480e7645c40b54d
#
_entry.id   e115221e90ee3ed47480e7645c40b54d
#
_cell.length_a   1.000
_cell.length_b   1.000
_cell.length_c   1.000
_cell.angle_alpha   90.00
_cell.angle_beta   90.00
_cell.angle_gamma   90.00
#
_symmetry.space_group_name_H-M   'P 1'
#
loop_
_entity.id
_entity.type
_entity.pdbx_description
1 polymer ?
#
loop_
_entity_poly.entity_id
_entity_poly.type
_entity_poly.pdbx_seq_one_letter_code
_entity_poly.pdbx_strand_id
1 'polypeptide(L)'
;MSAEILSGKTMSEELRAEIASRVSALKERGLTPGLAVILVGNDPASEIYVRNKGNGCTEVGMYSRTINMPAETTQEELEAAIEDLNADSAIHGILVQLPLPKHLDEQAGLAKILPEKDVDGFHLINAGHMLTGTEGVVACTPRGALHMIKSTGVNLSGKEAVVIGRSNIVGKPMAMLLLKENCTVTMCHSCTQNLAEHTRRADILVAAVGKAGFVTADMVKPGAIVIDVGINRVDGKVKGDVDYDAVKEVAGWITPVPGGVGKMTITMLLMNTVEAAERMLK
;
A
#
# COMPACT_ATOMS: atom_id res chain seq x y z
N MET A 1 5.35 16.27 -25.07
CA MET A 1 4.08 15.49 -24.99
C MET A 1 3.79 15.31 -23.53
N SER A 2 2.57 15.60 -23.10
CA SER A 2 2.17 15.42 -21.71
C SER A 2 2.17 13.93 -21.34
N ALA A 3 2.46 13.61 -20.06
CA ALA A 3 2.55 12.25 -19.56
C ALA A 3 1.25 11.46 -19.71
N GLU A 4 1.37 10.16 -19.94
CA GLU A 4 0.26 9.22 -19.84
C GLU A 4 -0.15 9.06 -18.37
N ILE A 5 -1.46 9.07 -18.10
CA ILE A 5 -2.00 9.06 -16.75
C ILE A 5 -2.19 7.62 -16.28
N LEU A 6 -1.46 7.21 -15.25
CA LEU A 6 -1.64 5.94 -14.58
C LEU A 6 -2.84 6.03 -13.61
N SER A 7 -4.03 5.67 -14.10
CA SER A 7 -5.26 5.75 -13.33
C SER A 7 -5.41 4.57 -12.38
N GLY A 8 -5.21 4.81 -11.09
CA GLY A 8 -5.46 3.81 -10.07
C GLY A 8 -6.94 3.44 -9.95
N LYS A 9 -7.86 4.31 -10.37
CA LYS A 9 -9.29 4.01 -10.41
C LYS A 9 -9.58 2.88 -11.40
N THR A 10 -9.16 3.01 -12.66
CA THR A 10 -9.41 2.02 -13.72
C THR A 10 -8.76 0.68 -13.37
N MET A 11 -7.47 0.68 -12.99
CA MET A 11 -6.76 -0.54 -12.61
C MET A 11 -7.37 -1.23 -11.38
N SER A 12 -7.86 -0.44 -10.42
CA SER A 12 -8.56 -0.96 -9.25
C SER A 12 -9.87 -1.66 -9.62
N GLU A 13 -10.65 -1.12 -10.56
CA GLU A 13 -11.90 -1.71 -11.03
C GLU A 13 -11.65 -3.07 -11.73
N GLU A 14 -10.64 -3.16 -12.59
CA GLU A 14 -10.23 -4.39 -13.26
C GLU A 14 -9.79 -5.48 -12.26
N LEU A 15 -8.90 -5.14 -11.33
CA LEU A 15 -8.42 -6.08 -10.32
C LEU A 15 -9.53 -6.53 -9.36
N ARG A 16 -10.48 -5.66 -9.02
CA ARG A 16 -11.61 -6.05 -8.18
C ARG A 16 -12.54 -7.04 -8.87
N ALA A 17 -12.70 -6.96 -10.17
CA ALA A 17 -13.44 -7.97 -10.94
C ALA A 17 -12.72 -9.33 -10.87
N GLU A 18 -11.39 -9.36 -10.99
CA GLU A 18 -10.59 -10.58 -10.79
C GLU A 18 -10.75 -11.12 -9.35
N ILE A 19 -10.61 -10.26 -8.34
CA ILE A 19 -10.77 -10.64 -6.93
C ILE A 19 -12.16 -11.24 -6.70
N ALA A 20 -13.22 -10.61 -7.21
CA ALA A 20 -14.59 -11.10 -7.06
C ALA A 20 -14.78 -12.50 -7.68
N SER A 21 -14.16 -12.76 -8.83
CA SER A 21 -14.16 -14.08 -9.46
C SER A 21 -13.47 -15.13 -8.58
N ARG A 22 -12.30 -14.80 -8.01
CA ARG A 22 -11.57 -15.68 -7.08
C ARG A 22 -12.36 -15.94 -5.79
N VAL A 23 -13.01 -14.91 -5.23
CA VAL A 23 -13.90 -15.04 -4.07
C VAL A 23 -15.06 -15.99 -4.38
N SER A 24 -15.68 -15.87 -5.56
CA SER A 24 -16.75 -16.78 -5.97
C SER A 24 -16.29 -18.25 -6.03
N ALA A 25 -15.15 -18.49 -6.64
CA ALA A 25 -14.55 -19.83 -6.71
C ALA A 25 -14.22 -20.42 -5.33
N LEU A 26 -13.78 -19.58 -4.38
CA LEU A 26 -13.54 -20.02 -3.00
C LEU A 26 -14.86 -20.34 -2.27
N LYS A 27 -15.92 -19.58 -2.49
CA LYS A 27 -17.25 -19.84 -1.92
C LYS A 27 -17.84 -21.18 -2.41
N GLU A 28 -17.64 -21.53 -3.68
CA GLU A 28 -18.03 -22.83 -4.22
C GLU A 28 -17.32 -23.99 -3.51
N ARG A 29 -16.13 -23.74 -2.96
CA ARG A 29 -15.36 -24.69 -2.15
C ARG A 29 -15.68 -24.62 -0.64
N GLY A 30 -16.69 -23.85 -0.25
CA GLY A 30 -17.15 -23.68 1.14
C GLY A 30 -16.36 -22.68 1.98
N LEU A 31 -15.48 -21.86 1.37
CA LEU A 31 -14.69 -20.86 2.09
C LEU A 31 -15.02 -19.45 1.62
N THR A 32 -15.41 -18.57 2.55
CA THR A 32 -15.58 -17.14 2.27
C THR A 32 -14.39 -16.38 2.85
N PRO A 33 -13.55 -15.73 2.02
CA PRO A 33 -12.46 -14.90 2.54
C PRO A 33 -12.98 -13.83 3.50
N GLY A 34 -12.34 -13.69 4.66
CA GLY A 34 -12.74 -12.75 5.71
C GLY A 34 -11.62 -11.78 6.08
N LEU A 35 -11.92 -10.49 6.11
CA LEU A 35 -11.05 -9.42 6.56
C LEU A 35 -11.57 -8.84 7.88
N ALA A 36 -10.73 -8.80 8.91
CA ALA A 36 -10.99 -8.06 10.13
C ALA A 36 -10.17 -6.77 10.16
N VAL A 37 -10.80 -5.67 10.54
CA VAL A 37 -10.15 -4.37 10.72
C VAL A 37 -10.39 -3.89 12.14
N ILE A 38 -9.31 -3.62 12.88
CA ILE A 38 -9.35 -3.00 14.21
C ILE A 38 -9.12 -1.50 14.05
N LEU A 39 -10.02 -0.70 14.60
CA LEU A 39 -9.91 0.76 14.72
C LEU A 39 -9.91 1.13 16.19
N VAL A 40 -8.85 1.78 16.66
CA VAL A 40 -8.75 2.30 18.04
C VAL A 40 -8.90 3.81 18.01
N GLY A 41 -9.87 4.31 18.78
CA GLY A 41 -10.22 5.72 18.81
C GLY A 41 -11.20 6.14 17.72
N ASN A 42 -11.32 7.44 17.50
CA ASN A 42 -12.35 8.06 16.67
C ASN A 42 -11.78 9.08 15.68
N ASP A 43 -10.57 8.83 15.14
CA ASP A 43 -9.99 9.72 14.13
C ASP A 43 -10.85 9.68 12.84
N PRO A 44 -11.42 10.82 12.39
CA PRO A 44 -12.33 10.84 11.26
C PRO A 44 -11.70 10.39 9.94
N ALA A 45 -10.39 10.56 9.78
CA ALA A 45 -9.69 10.09 8.59
C ALA A 45 -9.59 8.57 8.59
N SER A 46 -9.23 7.96 9.73
CA SER A 46 -9.19 6.51 9.92
C SER A 46 -10.54 5.86 9.71
N GLU A 47 -11.63 6.46 10.22
CA GLU A 47 -13.01 5.97 10.02
C GLU A 47 -13.38 5.90 8.52
N ILE A 48 -12.99 6.91 7.74
CA ILE A 48 -13.23 6.92 6.28
C ILE A 48 -12.48 5.77 5.61
N TYR A 49 -11.21 5.53 6.00
CA TYR A 49 -10.42 4.43 5.44
C TYR A 49 -11.00 3.06 5.80
N VAL A 50 -11.38 2.85 7.06
CA VAL A 50 -12.02 1.61 7.52
C VAL A 50 -13.32 1.35 6.78
N ARG A 51 -14.20 2.35 6.66
CA ARG A 51 -15.43 2.24 5.89
C ARG A 51 -15.18 1.87 4.42
N ASN A 52 -14.19 2.49 3.78
CA ASN A 52 -13.85 2.19 2.38
C ASN A 52 -13.33 0.76 2.21
N LYS A 53 -12.60 0.23 3.19
CA LYS A 53 -12.12 -1.16 3.22
C LYS A 53 -13.31 -2.13 3.34
N GLY A 54 -14.24 -1.86 4.26
CA GLY A 54 -15.48 -2.65 4.41
C GLY A 54 -16.34 -2.64 3.13
N ASN A 55 -16.53 -1.47 2.51
CA ASN A 55 -17.23 -1.36 1.24
C ASN A 55 -16.55 -2.19 0.14
N GLY A 56 -15.21 -2.15 0.08
CA GLY A 56 -14.44 -2.96 -0.86
C GLY A 56 -14.64 -4.46 -0.64
N CYS A 57 -14.68 -4.94 0.61
CA CYS A 57 -15.00 -6.34 0.90
C CYS A 57 -16.39 -6.71 0.41
N THR A 58 -17.40 -5.87 0.69
CA THR A 58 -18.78 -6.11 0.23
C THR A 58 -18.86 -6.18 -1.29
N GLU A 59 -18.20 -5.25 -1.98
CA GLU A 59 -18.15 -5.17 -3.44
C GLU A 59 -17.63 -6.47 -4.09
N VAL A 60 -16.60 -7.07 -3.53
CA VAL A 60 -16.00 -8.32 -4.06
C VAL A 60 -16.57 -9.59 -3.42
N GLY A 61 -17.55 -9.47 -2.52
CA GLY A 61 -18.25 -10.59 -1.89
C GLY A 61 -17.51 -11.25 -0.73
N MET A 62 -16.54 -10.58 -0.11
CA MET A 62 -15.82 -11.04 1.08
C MET A 62 -16.61 -10.77 2.37
N TYR A 63 -16.33 -11.55 3.41
CA TYR A 63 -16.75 -11.21 4.77
C TYR A 63 -15.90 -10.09 5.33
N SER A 64 -16.50 -9.12 6.03
CA SER A 64 -15.81 -8.02 6.68
C SER A 64 -16.28 -7.86 8.12
N ARG A 65 -15.34 -7.79 9.05
CA ARG A 65 -15.58 -7.53 10.47
C ARG A 65 -14.80 -6.29 10.89
N THR A 66 -15.48 -5.28 11.41
CA THR A 66 -14.83 -4.09 12.00
C THR A 66 -14.98 -4.15 13.51
N ILE A 67 -13.85 -3.99 14.21
CA ILE A 67 -13.80 -3.88 15.67
C ILE A 67 -13.43 -2.45 16.01
N ASN A 68 -14.38 -1.69 16.58
CA ASN A 68 -14.14 -0.35 17.07
C ASN A 68 -13.80 -0.42 18.55
N MET A 69 -12.63 0.07 18.91
CA MET A 69 -12.14 0.10 20.29
C MET A 69 -12.04 1.54 20.77
N PRO A 70 -12.35 1.84 22.05
CA PRO A 70 -12.23 3.18 22.60
C PRO A 70 -10.81 3.75 22.49
N ALA A 71 -10.67 5.08 22.55
CA ALA A 71 -9.36 5.73 22.51
C ALA A 71 -8.48 5.40 23.72
N GLU A 72 -9.10 4.99 24.82
CA GLU A 72 -8.48 4.63 26.10
C GLU A 72 -8.08 3.15 26.16
N THR A 73 -8.32 2.38 25.10
CA THR A 73 -7.96 0.94 25.00
C THR A 73 -6.52 0.72 25.43
N THR A 74 -6.29 -0.26 26.29
CA THR A 74 -4.95 -0.63 26.73
C THR A 74 -4.23 -1.49 25.69
N GLN A 75 -2.91 -1.64 25.86
CA GLN A 75 -2.11 -2.51 24.98
C GLN A 75 -2.59 -3.97 25.08
N GLU A 76 -2.88 -4.44 26.29
CA GLU A 76 -3.36 -5.80 26.55
C GLU A 76 -4.72 -6.07 25.89
N GLU A 77 -5.64 -5.11 25.93
CA GLU A 77 -6.95 -5.23 25.28
C GLU A 77 -6.82 -5.29 23.76
N LEU A 78 -5.94 -4.47 23.17
CA LEU A 78 -5.64 -4.52 21.73
C LEU A 78 -5.04 -5.87 21.33
N GLU A 79 -4.05 -6.35 22.08
CA GLU A 79 -3.39 -7.62 21.82
C GLU A 79 -4.36 -8.80 21.97
N ALA A 80 -5.22 -8.80 22.98
CA ALA A 80 -6.25 -9.82 23.17
C ALA A 80 -7.24 -9.84 21.99
N ALA A 81 -7.68 -8.67 21.49
CA ALA A 81 -8.55 -8.61 20.33
C ALA A 81 -7.86 -9.17 19.05
N ILE A 82 -6.56 -8.96 18.90
CA ILE A 82 -5.78 -9.55 17.79
C ILE A 82 -5.67 -11.07 17.96
N GLU A 83 -5.42 -11.57 19.16
CA GLU A 83 -5.32 -13.01 19.45
C GLU A 83 -6.67 -13.73 19.18
N ASP A 84 -7.79 -13.12 19.54
CA ASP A 84 -9.13 -13.64 19.21
C ASP A 84 -9.33 -13.75 17.68
N LEU A 85 -8.90 -12.74 16.91
CA LEU A 85 -8.97 -12.77 15.47
C LEU A 85 -8.00 -13.77 14.83
N ASN A 86 -6.84 -13.98 15.44
CA ASN A 86 -5.90 -15.03 15.02
C ASN A 86 -6.53 -16.42 15.15
N ALA A 87 -7.30 -16.65 16.21
CA ALA A 87 -7.99 -17.91 16.45
C ALA A 87 -9.27 -18.08 15.61
N ASP A 88 -9.86 -17.01 15.09
CA ASP A 88 -11.08 -17.05 14.30
C ASP A 88 -10.81 -17.60 12.89
N SER A 89 -11.36 -18.79 12.60
CA SER A 89 -11.22 -19.45 11.29
C SER A 89 -11.97 -18.77 10.16
N ALA A 90 -12.92 -17.88 10.46
CA ALA A 90 -13.61 -17.06 9.46
C ALA A 90 -12.80 -15.84 9.02
N ILE A 91 -11.70 -15.52 9.73
CA ILE A 91 -10.82 -14.37 9.45
C ILE A 91 -9.51 -14.87 8.84
N HIS A 92 -9.25 -14.44 7.60
CA HIS A 92 -8.08 -14.79 6.82
C HIS A 92 -7.08 -13.63 6.71
N GLY A 93 -7.54 -12.40 6.98
CA GLY A 93 -6.73 -11.20 7.04
C GLY A 93 -7.09 -10.32 8.22
N ILE A 94 -6.07 -9.79 8.89
CA ILE A 94 -6.21 -8.87 10.03
C ILE A 94 -5.46 -7.58 9.67
N LEU A 95 -6.09 -6.45 9.98
CA LEU A 95 -5.51 -5.14 9.81
C LEU A 95 -5.79 -4.30 11.05
N VAL A 96 -4.74 -3.72 11.62
CA VAL A 96 -4.84 -2.68 12.65
C VAL A 96 -4.69 -1.33 11.95
N GLN A 97 -5.74 -0.50 12.02
CA GLN A 97 -5.73 0.80 11.34
C GLN A 97 -4.79 1.78 12.05
N LEU A 98 -3.73 2.18 11.35
CA LEU A 98 -2.80 3.19 11.83
C LEU A 98 -3.27 4.61 11.46
N PRO A 99 -2.87 5.65 12.23
CA PRO A 99 -2.06 5.57 13.45
C PRO A 99 -2.87 5.11 14.67
N LEU A 100 -2.22 4.46 15.61
CA LEU A 100 -2.78 4.17 16.93
C LEU A 100 -2.68 5.38 17.86
N PRO A 101 -3.49 5.46 18.96
CA PRO A 101 -3.27 6.39 20.06
C PRO A 101 -1.85 6.28 20.61
N LYS A 102 -1.25 7.42 20.98
CA LYS A 102 0.19 7.53 21.33
C LYS A 102 0.66 6.66 22.51
N HIS A 103 -0.25 6.20 23.37
CA HIS A 103 0.08 5.35 24.51
C HIS A 103 0.19 3.86 24.14
N LEU A 104 -0.20 3.49 22.91
CA LEU A 104 -0.08 2.13 22.39
C LEU A 104 1.21 1.96 21.60
N ASP A 105 1.83 0.80 21.74
CA ASP A 105 2.97 0.39 20.93
C ASP A 105 2.48 -0.27 19.64
N GLU A 106 2.57 0.47 18.53
CA GLU A 106 2.17 -0.01 17.22
C GLU A 106 2.94 -1.28 16.80
N GLN A 107 4.25 -1.33 17.11
CA GLN A 107 5.09 -2.47 16.69
C GLN A 107 4.75 -3.73 17.50
N ALA A 108 4.50 -3.59 18.80
CA ALA A 108 4.07 -4.69 19.64
C ALA A 108 2.71 -5.24 19.16
N GLY A 109 1.74 -4.36 18.89
CA GLY A 109 0.44 -4.75 18.36
C GLY A 109 0.53 -5.48 17.01
N LEU A 110 1.28 -4.92 16.05
CA LEU A 110 1.46 -5.54 14.73
C LEU A 110 2.18 -6.89 14.82
N ALA A 111 3.12 -7.06 15.75
CA ALA A 111 3.83 -8.32 15.96
C ALA A 111 2.95 -9.46 16.53
N LYS A 112 1.76 -9.15 17.07
CA LYS A 112 0.80 -10.13 17.53
C LYS A 112 -0.05 -10.75 16.42
N ILE A 113 -0.15 -10.09 15.26
CA ILE A 113 -0.85 -10.66 14.11
C ILE A 113 -0.05 -11.86 13.61
N LEU A 114 -0.72 -12.99 13.31
CA LEU A 114 -0.06 -14.10 12.65
C LEU A 114 0.46 -13.67 11.28
N PRO A 115 1.72 -13.96 10.91
CA PRO A 115 2.32 -13.51 9.64
C PRO A 115 1.49 -13.86 8.41
N GLU A 116 0.80 -15.00 8.41
CA GLU A 116 -0.10 -15.45 7.34
C GLU A 116 -1.42 -14.68 7.27
N LYS A 117 -1.83 -14.02 8.38
CA LYS A 117 -3.02 -13.16 8.47
C LYS A 117 -2.68 -11.66 8.39
N ASP A 118 -1.40 -11.27 8.39
CA ASP A 118 -0.94 -9.89 8.20
C ASP A 118 -1.12 -9.46 6.74
N VAL A 119 -2.32 -9.06 6.37
CA VAL A 119 -2.64 -8.69 4.99
C VAL A 119 -2.21 -7.27 4.60
N ASP A 120 -1.77 -6.45 5.55
CA ASP A 120 -1.14 -5.16 5.28
C ASP A 120 0.36 -5.29 4.93
N GLY A 121 0.98 -6.43 5.32
CA GLY A 121 2.38 -6.74 5.03
C GLY A 121 3.38 -5.97 5.90
N PHE A 122 3.02 -5.64 7.15
CA PHE A 122 3.87 -4.86 8.06
C PHE A 122 4.57 -5.71 9.12
N HIS A 123 4.19 -6.98 9.26
CA HIS A 123 4.81 -7.90 10.21
C HIS A 123 6.30 -8.12 9.85
N LEU A 124 7.16 -8.19 10.87
CA LEU A 124 8.61 -8.34 10.68
C LEU A 124 9.00 -9.57 9.87
N ILE A 125 8.25 -10.68 9.99
CA ILE A 125 8.48 -11.89 9.19
C ILE A 125 8.19 -11.61 7.71
N ASN A 126 7.10 -10.95 7.37
CA ASN A 126 6.77 -10.58 5.99
C ASN A 126 7.78 -9.58 5.41
N ALA A 127 8.24 -8.62 6.21
CA ALA A 127 9.34 -7.73 5.83
C ALA A 127 10.65 -8.50 5.58
N GLY A 128 10.94 -9.53 6.38
CA GLY A 128 12.07 -10.44 6.18
C GLY A 128 11.97 -11.24 4.89
N HIS A 129 10.80 -11.80 4.60
CA HIS A 129 10.51 -12.51 3.34
C HIS A 129 10.73 -11.60 2.12
N MET A 130 10.25 -10.36 2.20
CA MET A 130 10.43 -9.39 1.12
C MET A 130 11.91 -9.05 0.91
N LEU A 131 12.69 -8.86 1.98
CA LEU A 131 14.13 -8.57 1.93
C LEU A 131 14.93 -9.73 1.33
N THR A 132 14.57 -10.97 1.68
CA THR A 132 15.27 -12.19 1.21
C THR A 132 14.75 -12.69 -0.14
N GLY A 133 13.69 -12.09 -0.67
CA GLY A 133 13.05 -12.51 -1.93
C GLY A 133 12.23 -13.80 -1.82
N THR A 134 11.99 -14.30 -0.60
CA THR A 134 11.14 -15.46 -0.34
C THR A 134 9.65 -15.11 -0.36
N GLU A 135 8.78 -16.11 -0.36
CA GLU A 135 7.33 -15.91 -0.41
C GLU A 135 6.80 -15.37 0.93
N GLY A 136 6.03 -14.31 0.88
CA GLY A 136 5.40 -13.64 2.03
C GLY A 136 4.37 -12.61 1.57
N VAL A 137 3.68 -12.01 2.52
CA VAL A 137 2.71 -10.94 2.22
C VAL A 137 3.47 -9.64 1.91
N VAL A 138 3.10 -9.01 0.79
CA VAL A 138 3.72 -7.75 0.35
C VAL A 138 2.86 -6.58 0.80
N ALA A 139 3.49 -5.54 1.33
CA ALA A 139 2.82 -4.32 1.76
C ALA A 139 1.93 -3.73 0.63
N CYS A 140 0.68 -3.41 0.99
CA CYS A 140 -0.37 -3.08 0.02
C CYS A 140 -0.03 -1.90 -0.89
N THR A 141 0.43 -0.78 -0.33
CA THR A 141 0.74 0.43 -1.11
C THR A 141 1.90 0.22 -2.08
N PRO A 142 3.06 -0.34 -1.68
CA PRO A 142 4.15 -0.67 -2.61
C PRO A 142 3.73 -1.69 -3.67
N ARG A 143 2.93 -2.70 -3.30
CA ARG A 143 2.40 -3.69 -4.25
C ARG A 143 1.54 -3.02 -5.33
N GLY A 144 0.65 -2.11 -4.92
CA GLY A 144 -0.17 -1.32 -5.84
C GLY A 144 0.65 -0.40 -6.74
N ALA A 145 1.65 0.28 -6.19
CA ALA A 145 2.57 1.12 -6.95
C ALA A 145 3.36 0.31 -7.99
N LEU A 146 3.89 -0.87 -7.62
CA LEU A 146 4.58 -1.75 -8.57
C LEU A 146 3.64 -2.24 -9.68
N HIS A 147 2.39 -2.59 -9.36
CA HIS A 147 1.41 -2.98 -10.37
C HIS A 147 1.19 -1.86 -11.39
N MET A 148 1.07 -0.60 -10.94
CA MET A 148 0.94 0.56 -11.82
C MET A 148 2.19 0.80 -12.67
N ILE A 149 3.39 0.61 -12.11
CA ILE A 149 4.64 0.69 -12.89
C ILE A 149 4.66 -0.39 -13.98
N LYS A 150 4.30 -1.63 -13.65
CA LYS A 150 4.30 -2.76 -14.61
C LYS A 150 3.26 -2.59 -15.71
N SER A 151 2.15 -1.91 -15.45
CA SER A 151 1.11 -1.65 -16.45
C SER A 151 1.57 -0.74 -17.60
N THR A 152 2.68 0.00 -17.42
CA THR A 152 3.30 0.79 -18.51
C THR A 152 3.89 -0.07 -19.63
N GLY A 153 4.11 -1.37 -19.39
CA GLY A 153 4.78 -2.28 -20.34
C GLY A 153 6.29 -2.05 -20.48
N VAL A 154 6.86 -1.08 -19.76
CA VAL A 154 8.31 -0.82 -19.78
C VAL A 154 9.06 -1.99 -19.15
N ASN A 155 10.10 -2.47 -19.82
CA ASN A 155 11.02 -3.44 -19.21
C ASN A 155 11.79 -2.79 -18.07
N LEU A 156 11.59 -3.26 -16.84
CA LEU A 156 12.18 -2.69 -15.63
C LEU A 156 13.62 -3.13 -15.40
N SER A 157 14.05 -4.26 -15.99
CA SER A 157 15.39 -4.80 -15.81
C SER A 157 16.47 -3.81 -16.27
N GLY A 158 17.39 -3.48 -15.37
CA GLY A 158 18.49 -2.52 -15.61
C GLY A 158 18.08 -1.05 -15.53
N LYS A 159 16.82 -0.73 -15.19
CA LYS A 159 16.37 0.66 -15.03
C LYS A 159 16.87 1.28 -13.71
N GLU A 160 17.19 2.57 -13.77
CA GLU A 160 17.47 3.37 -12.59
C GLU A 160 16.16 3.73 -11.88
N ALA A 161 16.01 3.27 -10.66
CA ALA A 161 14.85 3.57 -9.82
C ALA A 161 15.27 4.40 -8.61
N VAL A 162 14.56 5.50 -8.37
CA VAL A 162 14.79 6.34 -7.17
C VAL A 162 13.51 6.37 -6.35
N VAL A 163 13.64 6.02 -5.07
CA VAL A 163 12.57 6.08 -4.08
C VAL A 163 12.88 7.19 -3.08
N ILE A 164 12.04 8.23 -3.04
CA ILE A 164 12.15 9.30 -2.06
C ILE A 164 11.24 8.97 -0.88
N GLY A 165 11.84 8.61 0.24
CA GLY A 165 11.19 8.13 1.46
C GLY A 165 11.79 6.79 1.93
N ARG A 166 11.80 6.58 3.26
CA ARG A 166 12.39 5.37 3.87
C ARG A 166 11.54 4.76 4.99
N SER A 167 10.23 4.97 4.92
CA SER A 167 9.30 4.36 5.88
C SER A 167 9.29 2.84 5.74
N ASN A 168 8.96 2.14 6.83
CA ASN A 168 8.82 0.69 6.83
C ASN A 168 7.59 0.23 6.02
N ILE A 169 6.59 1.11 5.89
CA ILE A 169 5.31 0.77 5.25
C ILE A 169 5.28 1.07 3.74
N VAL A 170 6.17 1.94 3.22
CA VAL A 170 6.21 2.31 1.80
C VAL A 170 7.61 2.32 1.23
N GLY A 171 8.51 3.20 1.71
CA GLY A 171 9.79 3.46 1.04
C GLY A 171 10.69 2.25 0.95
N LYS A 172 10.94 1.56 2.07
CA LYS A 172 11.76 0.34 2.09
C LYS A 172 11.13 -0.80 1.28
N PRO A 173 9.84 -1.15 1.48
CA PRO A 173 9.20 -2.17 0.66
C PRO A 173 9.20 -1.84 -0.83
N MET A 174 8.97 -0.60 -1.22
CA MET A 174 9.01 -0.20 -2.63
C MET A 174 10.40 -0.41 -3.25
N ALA A 175 11.46 -0.04 -2.53
CA ALA A 175 12.83 -0.26 -2.98
C ALA A 175 13.13 -1.74 -3.18
N MET A 176 12.70 -2.61 -2.26
CA MET A 176 12.89 -4.06 -2.37
C MET A 176 12.10 -4.66 -3.55
N LEU A 177 10.89 -4.19 -3.79
CA LEU A 177 10.09 -4.64 -4.93
C LEU A 177 10.74 -4.24 -6.27
N LEU A 178 11.25 -3.03 -6.40
CA LEU A 178 11.96 -2.57 -7.60
C LEU A 178 13.28 -3.34 -7.80
N LEU A 179 14.00 -3.64 -6.70
CA LEU A 179 15.19 -4.49 -6.74
C LEU A 179 14.85 -5.90 -7.25
N LYS A 180 13.73 -6.49 -6.81
CA LYS A 180 13.24 -7.80 -7.28
C LYS A 180 12.92 -7.80 -8.78
N GLU A 181 12.52 -6.66 -9.34
CA GLU A 181 12.32 -6.46 -10.79
C GLU A 181 13.64 -6.12 -11.54
N ASN A 182 14.79 -6.34 -10.91
CA ASN A 182 16.14 -6.07 -11.43
C ASN A 182 16.44 -4.60 -11.74
N CYS A 183 15.79 -3.66 -11.04
CA CYS A 183 16.17 -2.26 -11.10
C CYS A 183 17.46 -2.00 -10.30
N THR A 184 18.24 -1.00 -10.71
CA THR A 184 19.25 -0.36 -9.85
C THR A 184 18.53 0.66 -8.97
N VAL A 185 18.51 0.44 -7.65
CA VAL A 185 17.67 1.24 -6.75
C VAL A 185 18.49 2.18 -5.89
N THR A 186 18.14 3.45 -5.91
CA THR A 186 18.65 4.47 -4.99
C THR A 186 17.54 4.91 -4.04
N MET A 187 17.76 4.80 -2.73
CA MET A 187 16.84 5.31 -1.73
C MET A 187 17.31 6.65 -1.21
N CYS A 188 16.44 7.67 -1.31
CA CYS A 188 16.68 9.03 -0.84
C CYS A 188 15.80 9.37 0.37
N HIS A 189 16.26 10.28 1.22
CA HIS A 189 15.58 10.69 2.45
C HIS A 189 15.98 12.10 2.89
N SER A 190 15.49 12.58 4.01
CA SER A 190 15.71 13.95 4.51
C SER A 190 17.17 14.35 4.72
N CYS A 191 18.09 13.37 4.83
CA CYS A 191 19.53 13.61 4.97
C CYS A 191 20.30 13.44 3.64
N THR A 192 19.60 13.13 2.52
CA THR A 192 20.25 13.00 1.22
C THR A 192 20.73 14.35 0.73
N GLN A 193 22.01 14.43 0.39
CA GLN A 193 22.58 15.63 -0.23
C GLN A 193 22.30 15.61 -1.73
N ASN A 194 22.16 16.78 -2.34
CA ASN A 194 21.98 16.96 -3.79
C ASN A 194 20.84 16.09 -4.35
N LEU A 195 19.68 16.05 -3.67
CA LEU A 195 18.57 15.16 -4.01
C LEU A 195 18.22 15.18 -5.50
N ALA A 196 18.21 16.35 -6.14
CA ALA A 196 17.88 16.51 -7.56
C ALA A 196 18.86 15.79 -8.50
N GLU A 197 20.12 15.63 -8.12
CA GLU A 197 21.11 14.87 -8.92
C GLU A 197 20.75 13.37 -8.95
N HIS A 198 20.22 12.85 -7.85
CA HIS A 198 19.73 11.47 -7.79
C HIS A 198 18.45 11.29 -8.61
N THR A 199 17.50 12.19 -8.45
CA THR A 199 16.16 12.02 -9.05
C THR A 199 16.17 12.24 -10.56
N ARG A 200 16.99 13.16 -11.08
CA ARG A 200 17.11 13.43 -12.54
C ARG A 200 17.60 12.27 -13.37
N ARG A 201 18.24 11.28 -12.80
CA ARG A 201 18.68 10.08 -13.52
C ARG A 201 17.67 8.94 -13.49
N ALA A 202 16.60 9.07 -12.68
CA ALA A 202 15.63 8.02 -12.46
C ALA A 202 14.74 7.76 -13.68
N ASP A 203 14.76 6.55 -14.21
CA ASP A 203 13.75 6.05 -15.15
C ASP A 203 12.41 5.84 -14.44
N ILE A 204 12.47 5.50 -13.14
CA ILE A 204 11.32 5.29 -12.25
C ILE A 204 11.54 6.13 -10.99
N LEU A 205 10.66 7.10 -10.75
CA LEU A 205 10.71 7.96 -9.57
C LEU A 205 9.49 7.71 -8.70
N VAL A 206 9.70 7.30 -7.44
CA VAL A 206 8.63 7.11 -6.46
C VAL A 206 8.75 8.15 -5.36
N ALA A 207 7.72 8.97 -5.18
CA ALA A 207 7.64 9.99 -4.13
C ALA A 207 6.76 9.51 -2.98
N ALA A 208 7.34 9.40 -1.77
CA ALA A 208 6.67 8.94 -0.55
C ALA A 208 7.20 9.67 0.69
N VAL A 209 7.11 11.02 0.69
CA VAL A 209 7.67 11.90 1.72
C VAL A 209 6.62 12.60 2.58
N GLY A 210 5.35 12.60 2.18
CA GLY A 210 4.26 13.27 2.89
C GLY A 210 4.40 14.80 2.90
N LYS A 211 4.87 15.38 1.78
CA LYS A 211 4.99 16.84 1.60
C LYS A 211 4.45 17.23 0.22
N ALA A 212 3.35 17.99 0.22
CA ALA A 212 2.67 18.41 -1.01
C ALA A 212 3.60 19.17 -1.96
N GLY A 213 3.64 18.73 -3.24
CA GLY A 213 4.39 19.40 -4.30
C GLY A 213 5.92 19.41 -4.11
N PHE A 214 6.44 18.50 -3.30
CA PHE A 214 7.88 18.42 -3.00
C PHE A 214 8.74 18.08 -4.23
N VAL A 215 8.26 17.21 -5.10
CA VAL A 215 8.95 16.84 -6.34
C VAL A 215 8.52 17.78 -7.45
N THR A 216 9.46 18.58 -7.93
CA THR A 216 9.27 19.56 -8.99
C THR A 216 9.76 19.05 -10.35
N ALA A 217 9.36 19.70 -11.45
CA ALA A 217 9.68 19.25 -12.81
C ALA A 217 11.18 19.17 -13.10
N ASP A 218 11.97 20.07 -12.50
CA ASP A 218 13.44 20.07 -12.63
C ASP A 218 14.15 18.92 -11.90
N MET A 219 13.41 18.18 -11.07
CA MET A 219 13.89 16.98 -10.40
C MET A 219 13.59 15.68 -11.17
N VAL A 220 12.86 15.76 -12.29
CA VAL A 220 12.37 14.59 -13.03
C VAL A 220 13.11 14.42 -14.35
N LYS A 221 13.56 13.19 -14.64
CA LYS A 221 14.11 12.83 -15.94
C LYS A 221 13.00 12.86 -17.00
N PRO A 222 13.21 13.53 -18.16
CA PRO A 222 12.24 13.48 -19.26
C PRO A 222 11.88 12.04 -19.64
N GLY A 223 10.58 11.74 -19.71
CA GLY A 223 10.07 10.42 -20.04
C GLY A 223 10.04 9.40 -18.90
N ALA A 224 10.37 9.81 -17.66
CA ALA A 224 10.33 8.91 -16.49
C ALA A 224 8.91 8.46 -16.12
N ILE A 225 8.82 7.31 -15.46
CA ILE A 225 7.62 6.86 -14.75
C ILE A 225 7.62 7.50 -13.36
N VAL A 226 6.62 8.33 -13.06
CA VAL A 226 6.51 9.04 -11.78
C VAL A 226 5.32 8.51 -10.98
N ILE A 227 5.61 7.93 -9.82
CA ILE A 227 4.62 7.37 -8.90
C ILE A 227 4.54 8.26 -7.65
N ASP A 228 3.41 8.92 -7.48
CA ASP A 228 3.11 9.74 -6.32
C ASP A 228 2.30 8.94 -5.31
N VAL A 229 2.92 8.63 -4.17
CA VAL A 229 2.28 7.92 -3.04
C VAL A 229 1.75 8.89 -2.00
N GLY A 230 2.14 10.16 -2.08
CA GLY A 230 1.79 11.18 -1.11
C GLY A 230 0.29 11.43 -1.01
N ILE A 231 -0.21 11.60 0.21
CA ILE A 231 -1.57 12.04 0.51
C ILE A 231 -1.48 13.17 1.53
N ASN A 232 -1.58 14.40 1.06
CA ASN A 232 -1.48 15.60 1.88
C ASN A 232 -2.81 16.37 1.84
N ARG A 233 -3.25 16.89 2.96
CA ARG A 233 -4.42 17.79 3.03
C ARG A 233 -3.93 19.24 3.07
N VAL A 234 -4.18 19.98 2.00
CA VAL A 234 -3.81 21.39 1.86
C VAL A 234 -5.08 22.16 1.48
N ASP A 235 -5.51 23.09 2.31
CA ASP A 235 -6.72 23.93 2.10
C ASP A 235 -7.98 23.10 1.79
N GLY A 236 -8.17 21.99 2.52
CA GLY A 236 -9.31 21.08 2.36
C GLY A 236 -9.24 20.17 1.12
N LYS A 237 -8.20 20.30 0.28
CA LYS A 237 -7.97 19.48 -0.90
C LYS A 237 -6.89 18.43 -0.66
N VAL A 238 -7.04 17.28 -1.31
CA VAL A 238 -6.00 16.24 -1.30
C VAL A 238 -4.99 16.57 -2.40
N LYS A 239 -3.69 16.61 -2.03
CA LYS A 239 -2.55 16.80 -2.95
C LYS A 239 -1.51 15.72 -2.72
N GLY A 240 -0.81 15.35 -3.77
CA GLY A 240 0.33 14.44 -3.74
C GLY A 240 1.63 15.10 -3.31
N ASP A 241 2.69 14.32 -3.27
CA ASP A 241 4.06 14.79 -3.04
C ASP A 241 4.69 15.41 -4.29
N VAL A 242 4.08 15.20 -5.46
CA VAL A 242 4.56 15.69 -6.75
C VAL A 242 3.80 16.95 -7.15
N ASP A 243 4.52 17.95 -7.69
CA ASP A 243 3.91 19.07 -8.43
C ASP A 243 3.35 18.53 -9.74
N TYR A 244 2.13 18.00 -9.66
CA TYR A 244 1.49 17.23 -10.72
C TYR A 244 1.45 17.97 -12.05
N ASP A 245 1.02 19.24 -12.04
CA ASP A 245 0.81 19.99 -13.28
C ASP A 245 2.12 20.27 -14.02
N ALA A 246 3.19 20.60 -13.28
CA ALA A 246 4.50 20.84 -13.85
C ALA A 246 5.20 19.53 -14.29
N VAL A 247 5.14 18.48 -13.45
CA VAL A 247 5.81 17.20 -13.72
C VAL A 247 5.14 16.43 -14.86
N LYS A 248 3.84 16.56 -15.03
CA LYS A 248 3.08 15.96 -16.14
C LYS A 248 3.63 16.36 -17.52
N GLU A 249 4.20 17.54 -17.66
CA GLU A 249 4.75 18.00 -18.93
C GLU A 249 6.16 17.44 -19.23
N VAL A 250 6.80 16.79 -18.24
CA VAL A 250 8.16 16.23 -18.33
C VAL A 250 8.17 14.71 -18.30
N ALA A 251 7.35 14.09 -17.43
CA ALA A 251 7.26 12.65 -17.27
C ALA A 251 6.69 11.96 -18.51
N GLY A 252 7.00 10.66 -18.67
CA GLY A 252 6.33 9.78 -19.64
C GLY A 252 5.01 9.22 -19.08
N TRP A 253 5.01 8.86 -17.79
CA TRP A 253 3.85 8.37 -17.07
C TRP A 253 3.78 9.01 -15.69
N ILE A 254 2.57 9.27 -15.20
CA ILE A 254 2.37 9.88 -13.88
C ILE A 254 1.08 9.38 -13.21
N THR A 255 1.13 9.16 -11.91
CA THR A 255 -0.08 8.87 -11.12
C THR A 255 -0.73 10.16 -10.63
N PRO A 256 -2.07 10.31 -10.73
CA PRO A 256 -2.78 11.45 -10.15
C PRO A 256 -3.01 11.28 -8.65
N VAL A 257 -3.09 12.40 -7.90
CA VAL A 257 -3.55 12.42 -6.51
C VAL A 257 -4.63 13.49 -6.36
N PRO A 258 -5.88 13.09 -6.04
CA PRO A 258 -6.38 11.74 -5.80
C PRO A 258 -6.58 10.92 -7.08
N GLY A 259 -6.76 9.60 -6.92
CA GLY A 259 -7.13 8.70 -8.03
C GLY A 259 -6.02 7.77 -8.53
N GLY A 260 -4.80 7.89 -7.98
CA GLY A 260 -3.67 7.00 -8.25
C GLY A 260 -3.51 5.90 -7.20
N VAL A 261 -2.31 5.83 -6.59
CA VAL A 261 -1.86 4.74 -5.68
C VAL A 261 -2.84 4.45 -4.53
N GLY A 262 -3.49 5.47 -3.95
CA GLY A 262 -4.41 5.27 -2.83
C GLY A 262 -5.60 4.36 -3.16
N LYS A 263 -6.06 4.31 -4.41
CA LYS A 263 -7.10 3.37 -4.86
C LYS A 263 -6.56 1.94 -4.92
N MET A 264 -5.34 1.78 -5.37
CA MET A 264 -4.67 0.49 -5.47
C MET A 264 -4.38 -0.12 -4.09
N THR A 265 -4.08 0.68 -3.07
CA THR A 265 -3.81 0.20 -1.71
C THR A 265 -4.95 -0.67 -1.16
N ILE A 266 -6.21 -0.19 -1.27
CA ILE A 266 -7.37 -0.96 -0.82
C ILE A 266 -7.54 -2.23 -1.66
N THR A 267 -7.36 -2.14 -2.96
CA THR A 267 -7.49 -3.30 -3.87
C THR A 267 -6.43 -4.36 -3.56
N MET A 268 -5.19 -3.96 -3.26
CA MET A 268 -4.15 -4.91 -2.86
C MET A 268 -4.40 -5.53 -1.48
N LEU A 269 -5.05 -4.81 -0.56
CA LEU A 269 -5.49 -5.39 0.71
C LEU A 269 -6.50 -6.52 0.48
N LEU A 270 -7.48 -6.30 -0.39
CA LEU A 270 -8.45 -7.35 -0.76
C LEU A 270 -7.75 -8.54 -1.43
N MET A 271 -6.81 -8.28 -2.33
CA MET A 271 -6.00 -9.30 -3.00
C MET A 271 -5.19 -10.11 -2.00
N ASN A 272 -4.47 -9.45 -1.06
CA ASN A 272 -3.71 -10.13 -0.01
C ASN A 272 -4.61 -11.02 0.84
N THR A 273 -5.84 -10.56 1.15
CA THR A 273 -6.81 -11.34 1.96
C THR A 273 -7.32 -12.58 1.21
N VAL A 274 -7.59 -12.47 -0.09
CA VAL A 274 -7.97 -13.64 -0.91
C VAL A 274 -6.81 -14.63 -0.99
N GLU A 275 -5.60 -14.16 -1.25
CA GLU A 275 -4.40 -15.02 -1.29
C GLU A 275 -4.12 -15.70 0.05
N ALA A 276 -4.37 -15.01 1.18
CA ALA A 276 -4.28 -15.61 2.51
C ALA A 276 -5.31 -16.75 2.68
N ALA A 277 -6.55 -16.52 2.27
CA ALA A 277 -7.61 -17.54 2.31
C ALA A 277 -7.28 -18.76 1.41
N GLU A 278 -6.74 -18.53 0.23
CA GLU A 278 -6.30 -19.60 -0.69
C GLU A 278 -5.17 -20.46 -0.10
N ARG A 279 -4.22 -19.82 0.62
CA ARG A 279 -3.13 -20.55 1.30
C ARG A 279 -3.64 -21.45 2.44
N MET A 280 -4.67 -21.01 3.15
CA MET A 280 -5.28 -21.78 4.25
C MET A 280 -6.15 -22.96 3.76
N LEU A 281 -6.50 -23.00 2.48
CA LEU A 281 -7.23 -24.14 1.86
C LEU A 281 -6.31 -25.27 1.39
N LYS A 282 -5.00 -25.05 1.33
CA LYS A 282 -4.00 -26.05 0.94
C LYS A 282 -3.57 -26.87 2.14
#